data_9d5b8d6b1330e75b2e3acf4cd8be9beb
#
_entry.id   9d5b8d6b1330e75b2e3acf4cd8be9beb
#
_cell.length_a   1.000
_cell.length_b   1.000
_cell.length_c   1.000
_cell.angle_alpha   90.00
_cell.angle_beta   90.00
_cell.angle_gamma   90.00
#
_symmetry.space_group_name_H-M   'P 1'
#
loop_
_entity.id
_entity.type
_entity.pdbx_description
1 polymer ?
#
loop_
_entity_poly.entity_id
_entity_poly.type
_entity_poly.pdbx_seq_one_letter_code
_entity_poly.pdbx_strand_id
1 'polypeptide(L)'
;MQELPNKMLTFARCYATFERNMGQISEKTIDIDRILKDKMGAKAKWVPGFLVSWLKRIAHQDAVNQYLWESRDKVGTEWLEDCANYLQMTLVVKGKENLPDPDDGRLYTFVSNHPLGGEDGVALGAIIGRHYNSKFRYLVNDLLMNLPGLAPLCIPINKTGAQSRNFPAMVKAGFESDNHMLMYPAGICSRKKNGVIRDIPWTKTFIVKSVEYHRDVVPIHFSGQNSKFFYRLANFSDRFLPFNLAMLFLVDEMYKNVGKTFEVKIGKPIPWQTFDKSKTPMEWAKFVQDQVYSL
;
A
#
# COMPACT_ATOMS: atom_id res chain seq x y z
N MET A 1 24.01 33.16 15.14
CA MET A 1 23.66 31.77 15.52
C MET A 1 22.29 31.49 14.91
N GLN A 2 22.25 30.83 13.76
CA GLN A 2 20.99 30.48 13.09
C GLN A 2 20.38 29.25 13.80
N GLU A 3 19.18 29.40 14.28
CA GLU A 3 18.40 28.28 14.83
C GLU A 3 18.16 27.24 13.72
N LEU A 4 18.61 26.02 13.96
CA LEU A 4 18.29 24.88 13.11
C LEU A 4 16.77 24.68 13.06
N PRO A 5 16.16 24.43 11.90
CA PRO A 5 14.72 24.30 11.76
C PRO A 5 14.20 23.16 12.64
N ASN A 6 13.10 23.42 13.34
CA ASN A 6 12.45 22.54 14.32
C ASN A 6 12.25 21.08 13.87
N LYS A 7 12.21 20.84 12.57
CA LYS A 7 12.12 19.51 11.93
C LYS A 7 13.39 18.65 12.13
N MET A 8 14.58 19.26 12.15
CA MET A 8 15.84 18.53 12.39
C MET A 8 16.01 18.12 13.85
N LEU A 9 15.53 18.96 14.77
CA LEU A 9 15.54 18.66 16.21
C LEU A 9 14.58 17.53 16.58
N THR A 10 13.43 17.44 15.91
CA THR A 10 12.47 16.34 16.10
C THR A 10 13.02 15.02 15.58
N PHE A 11 13.68 15.03 14.42
CA PHE A 11 14.33 13.86 13.84
C PHE A 11 15.51 13.37 14.71
N ALA A 12 16.33 14.29 15.22
CA ALA A 12 17.43 13.95 16.13
C ALA A 12 16.94 13.40 17.48
N ARG A 13 15.81 13.90 18.01
CA ARG A 13 15.19 13.38 19.23
C ARG A 13 14.59 11.98 19.01
N CYS A 14 13.91 11.73 17.90
CA CYS A 14 13.45 10.39 17.53
C CYS A 14 14.63 9.42 17.39
N TYR A 15 15.73 9.84 16.75
CA TYR A 15 16.92 9.02 16.57
C TYR A 15 17.62 8.71 17.91
N ALA A 16 17.71 9.69 18.82
CA ALA A 16 18.33 9.51 20.14
C ALA A 16 17.49 8.64 21.08
N THR A 17 16.15 8.67 20.95
CA THR A 17 15.25 7.75 21.65
C THR A 17 15.36 6.34 21.10
N PHE A 18 15.54 6.23 19.77
CA PHE A 18 15.79 5.00 19.04
C PHE A 18 17.03 4.24 19.55
N GLU A 19 18.18 4.90 19.69
CA GLU A 19 19.41 4.26 20.18
C GLU A 19 19.31 3.74 21.63
N ARG A 20 18.50 4.37 22.49
CA ARG A 20 18.30 3.91 23.86
C ARG A 20 17.44 2.65 23.99
N ASN A 21 16.56 2.38 23.02
CA ASN A 21 15.62 1.25 23.09
C ASN A 21 16.08 0.00 22.34
N MET A 22 17.18 0.08 21.57
CA MET A 22 17.70 -1.03 20.76
C MET A 22 18.04 -2.32 21.52
N GLY A 23 18.15 -2.26 22.86
CA GLY A 23 18.46 -3.43 23.69
C GLY A 23 17.29 -4.36 24.00
N GLN A 24 16.04 -4.04 23.61
CA GLN A 24 14.85 -4.77 24.06
C GLN A 24 14.15 -5.62 22.97
N ILE A 25 14.57 -5.57 21.70
CA ILE A 25 13.93 -6.37 20.65
C ILE A 25 14.51 -7.78 20.66
N SER A 26 13.73 -8.76 21.14
CA SER A 26 14.15 -10.15 21.24
C SER A 26 14.03 -10.90 19.89
N GLU A 27 13.16 -10.45 18.98
CA GLU A 27 12.93 -11.10 17.68
C GLU A 27 12.68 -10.08 16.57
N LYS A 28 13.40 -10.22 15.45
CA LYS A 28 13.24 -9.36 14.28
C LYS A 28 12.14 -9.90 13.38
N THR A 29 11.08 -9.13 13.19
CA THR A 29 10.00 -9.43 12.24
C THR A 29 10.52 -9.33 10.80
N ILE A 30 11.24 -8.25 10.50
CA ILE A 30 11.91 -8.04 9.20
C ILE A 30 13.41 -8.29 9.40
N ASP A 31 13.91 -9.34 8.75
CA ASP A 31 15.33 -9.71 8.80
C ASP A 31 15.86 -9.93 7.38
N ILE A 32 16.64 -8.98 6.90
CA ILE A 32 17.23 -9.01 5.54
C ILE A 32 18.15 -10.21 5.36
N ASP A 33 18.92 -10.62 6.40
CA ASP A 33 19.79 -11.79 6.30
C ASP A 33 18.95 -13.06 6.08
N ARG A 34 17.87 -13.23 6.84
CA ARG A 34 16.93 -14.34 6.70
C ARG A 34 16.26 -14.33 5.33
N ILE A 35 15.75 -13.17 4.89
CA ILE A 35 15.11 -13.02 3.58
C ILE A 35 16.06 -13.38 2.44
N LEU A 36 17.31 -12.92 2.49
CA LEU A 36 18.34 -13.29 1.50
C LEU A 36 18.63 -14.79 1.51
N LYS A 37 18.75 -15.40 2.69
CA LYS A 37 18.97 -16.85 2.83
C LYS A 37 17.80 -17.65 2.25
N ASP A 38 16.55 -17.25 2.53
CA ASP A 38 15.35 -17.93 2.05
C ASP A 38 15.18 -17.81 0.51
N LYS A 39 15.53 -16.65 -0.05
CA LYS A 39 15.42 -16.42 -1.49
C LYS A 39 16.58 -16.97 -2.32
N MET A 40 17.80 -16.95 -1.80
CA MET A 40 19.02 -17.32 -2.52
C MET A 40 19.64 -18.64 -2.04
N GLY A 41 19.15 -19.21 -0.93
CA GLY A 41 19.69 -20.43 -0.35
C GLY A 41 21.18 -20.29 -0.01
N ALA A 42 21.97 -21.30 -0.38
CA ALA A 42 23.42 -21.31 -0.13
C ALA A 42 24.18 -20.14 -0.82
N LYS A 43 23.61 -19.55 -1.87
CA LYS A 43 24.21 -18.40 -2.59
C LYS A 43 24.19 -17.12 -1.78
N ALA A 44 23.35 -17.01 -0.75
CA ALA A 44 23.31 -15.82 0.13
C ALA A 44 24.68 -15.52 0.78
N LYS A 45 25.51 -16.55 1.00
CA LYS A 45 26.87 -16.40 1.55
C LYS A 45 27.82 -15.59 0.66
N TRP A 46 27.50 -15.49 -0.64
CA TRP A 46 28.33 -14.78 -1.62
C TRP A 46 27.91 -13.30 -1.76
N VAL A 47 26.85 -12.88 -1.10
CA VAL A 47 26.43 -11.47 -1.11
C VAL A 47 27.40 -10.67 -0.25
N PRO A 48 28.08 -9.66 -0.82
CA PRO A 48 29.02 -8.84 -0.06
C PRO A 48 28.37 -8.17 1.15
N GLY A 49 29.05 -8.16 2.30
CA GLY A 49 28.51 -7.59 3.55
C GLY A 49 28.10 -6.12 3.44
N PHE A 50 28.84 -5.33 2.64
CA PHE A 50 28.46 -3.93 2.40
C PHE A 50 27.10 -3.80 1.67
N LEU A 51 26.78 -4.74 0.77
CA LEU A 51 25.49 -4.75 0.06
C LEU A 51 24.35 -5.14 1.02
N VAL A 52 24.59 -6.12 1.90
CA VAL A 52 23.62 -6.48 2.95
C VAL A 52 23.37 -5.30 3.88
N SER A 53 24.42 -4.63 4.34
CA SER A 53 24.30 -3.43 5.19
C SER A 53 23.56 -2.30 4.48
N TRP A 54 23.81 -2.12 3.19
CA TRP A 54 23.08 -1.14 2.37
C TRP A 54 21.59 -1.51 2.23
N LEU A 55 21.25 -2.79 1.98
CA LEU A 55 19.85 -3.26 1.93
C LEU A 55 19.14 -3.04 3.27
N LYS A 56 19.78 -3.35 4.40
CA LYS A 56 19.23 -3.07 5.74
C LYS A 56 18.91 -1.59 5.93
N ARG A 57 19.80 -0.71 5.42
CA ARG A 57 19.63 0.74 5.51
C ARG A 57 18.44 1.25 4.70
N ILE A 58 18.32 0.86 3.43
CA ILE A 58 17.19 1.30 2.57
C ILE A 58 15.85 0.67 2.98
N ALA A 59 15.89 -0.51 3.58
CA ALA A 59 14.71 -1.14 4.18
C ALA A 59 14.36 -0.54 5.56
N HIS A 60 15.19 0.37 6.10
CA HIS A 60 15.05 0.93 7.45
C HIS A 60 14.78 -0.16 8.50
N GLN A 61 15.50 -1.32 8.36
CA GLN A 61 15.19 -2.55 9.08
C GLN A 61 15.00 -2.36 10.57
N ASP A 62 15.89 -1.60 11.22
CA ASP A 62 15.85 -1.44 12.68
C ASP A 62 14.67 -0.55 13.10
N ALA A 63 14.42 0.54 12.39
CA ALA A 63 13.29 1.44 12.66
C ALA A 63 11.94 0.75 12.41
N VAL A 64 11.83 -0.04 11.34
CA VAL A 64 10.63 -0.83 11.06
C VAL A 64 10.39 -1.88 12.14
N ASN A 65 11.43 -2.63 12.54
CA ASN A 65 11.29 -3.63 13.61
C ASN A 65 10.93 -2.98 14.95
N GLN A 66 11.49 -1.82 15.27
CA GLN A 66 11.12 -1.07 16.46
C GLN A 66 9.64 -0.70 16.43
N TYR A 67 9.16 -0.11 15.33
CA TYR A 67 7.75 0.22 15.17
C TYR A 67 6.85 -1.02 15.29
N LEU A 68 7.20 -2.13 14.63
CA LEU A 68 6.43 -3.38 14.69
C LEU A 68 6.39 -3.96 16.11
N TRP A 69 7.46 -3.80 16.89
CA TRP A 69 7.49 -4.19 18.30
C TRP A 69 6.60 -3.28 19.17
N GLU A 70 6.68 -1.97 18.98
CA GLU A 70 5.89 -1.00 19.74
C GLU A 70 4.38 -1.12 19.43
N SER A 71 4.03 -1.49 18.20
CA SER A 71 2.64 -1.65 17.73
C SER A 71 2.14 -3.11 17.78
N ARG A 72 2.86 -4.05 18.39
CA ARG A 72 2.57 -5.50 18.34
C ARG A 72 1.20 -5.91 18.90
N ASP A 73 0.65 -5.10 19.80
CA ASP A 73 -0.65 -5.37 20.42
C ASP A 73 -1.83 -4.79 19.60
N LYS A 74 -1.53 -4.07 18.49
CA LYS A 74 -2.52 -3.45 17.62
C LYS A 74 -2.71 -4.28 16.35
N VAL A 75 -3.94 -4.38 15.87
CA VAL A 75 -4.27 -5.10 14.64
C VAL A 75 -5.35 -4.38 13.83
N GLY A 76 -5.38 -4.65 12.54
CA GLY A 76 -6.41 -4.15 11.65
C GLY A 76 -6.41 -2.62 11.54
N THR A 77 -7.57 -2.01 11.69
CA THR A 77 -7.74 -0.55 11.55
C THR A 77 -6.96 0.21 12.62
N GLU A 78 -6.93 -0.28 13.85
CA GLU A 78 -6.16 0.35 14.93
C GLU A 78 -4.66 0.41 14.59
N TRP A 79 -4.12 -0.67 14.03
CA TRP A 79 -2.73 -0.69 13.56
C TRP A 79 -2.48 0.30 12.42
N LEU A 80 -3.42 0.43 11.48
CA LEU A 80 -3.31 1.38 10.36
C LEU A 80 -3.35 2.84 10.84
N GLU A 81 -4.21 3.15 11.80
CA GLU A 81 -4.27 4.49 12.41
C GLU A 81 -2.99 4.82 13.18
N ASP A 82 -2.47 3.85 13.93
CA ASP A 82 -1.20 3.97 14.63
C ASP A 82 -0.04 4.18 13.66
N CYS A 83 -0.01 3.43 12.55
CA CYS A 83 0.99 3.59 11.49
C CYS A 83 0.92 4.98 10.83
N ALA A 84 -0.29 5.48 10.56
CA ALA A 84 -0.47 6.84 10.04
C ALA A 84 0.06 7.90 11.02
N ASN A 85 -0.17 7.72 12.32
CA ASN A 85 0.34 8.58 13.38
C ASN A 85 1.88 8.49 13.50
N TYR A 86 2.44 7.28 13.45
CA TYR A 86 3.89 7.07 13.45
C TYR A 86 4.57 7.77 12.27
N LEU A 87 3.96 7.72 11.10
CA LEU A 87 4.42 8.42 9.90
C LEU A 87 4.06 9.92 9.91
N GLN A 88 3.42 10.42 10.97
CA GLN A 88 2.99 11.82 11.14
C GLN A 88 2.19 12.31 9.91
N MET A 89 1.34 11.45 9.35
CA MET A 89 0.56 11.78 8.15
C MET A 89 -0.55 12.75 8.50
N THR A 90 -0.67 13.83 7.73
CA THR A 90 -1.84 14.72 7.76
C THR A 90 -2.72 14.40 6.55
N LEU A 91 -3.97 14.03 6.78
CA LEU A 91 -4.90 13.66 5.70
C LEU A 91 -5.97 14.75 5.53
N VAL A 92 -6.06 15.30 4.32
CA VAL A 92 -7.13 16.21 3.91
C VAL A 92 -8.12 15.42 3.07
N VAL A 93 -9.24 15.03 3.67
CA VAL A 93 -10.25 14.19 3.01
C VAL A 93 -11.36 15.06 2.44
N LYS A 94 -11.56 14.99 1.13
CA LYS A 94 -12.65 15.63 0.39
C LYS A 94 -13.62 14.58 -0.14
N GLY A 95 -14.91 14.93 -0.20
CA GLY A 95 -15.93 13.98 -0.66
C GLY A 95 -16.24 12.88 0.35
N LYS A 96 -16.00 13.13 1.66
CA LYS A 96 -16.32 12.15 2.70
C LYS A 96 -17.79 11.77 2.72
N GLU A 97 -18.65 12.70 2.33
CA GLU A 97 -20.09 12.51 2.16
C GLU A 97 -20.47 11.53 1.04
N ASN A 98 -19.53 11.17 0.19
CA ASN A 98 -19.71 10.15 -0.85
C ASN A 98 -19.43 8.72 -0.35
N LEU A 99 -18.90 8.56 0.88
CA LEU A 99 -18.81 7.22 1.48
C LEU A 99 -20.23 6.71 1.74
N PRO A 100 -20.58 5.53 1.20
CA PRO A 100 -21.88 4.94 1.47
C PRO A 100 -22.11 4.72 2.97
N ASP A 101 -23.39 4.74 3.36
CA ASP A 101 -23.79 4.47 4.73
C ASP A 101 -23.33 3.07 5.15
N PRO A 102 -22.59 2.92 6.26
CA PRO A 102 -22.13 1.63 6.75
C PRO A 102 -23.26 0.65 7.11
N ASP A 103 -24.45 1.16 7.36
CA ASP A 103 -25.62 0.39 7.79
C ASP A 103 -26.62 0.14 6.65
N ASP A 104 -26.30 0.46 5.39
CA ASP A 104 -27.19 0.24 4.23
C ASP A 104 -27.28 -1.22 3.77
N GLY A 105 -26.54 -2.12 4.41
CA GLY A 105 -26.54 -3.56 4.15
C GLY A 105 -25.90 -3.96 2.82
N ARG A 106 -25.24 -3.04 2.11
CA ARG A 106 -24.55 -3.29 0.84
C ARG A 106 -23.04 -3.39 1.02
N LEU A 107 -22.42 -4.08 0.09
CA LEU A 107 -20.96 -4.21 0.04
C LEU A 107 -20.41 -3.44 -1.17
N TYR A 108 -19.27 -2.80 -0.98
CA TYR A 108 -18.66 -1.91 -1.96
C TYR A 108 -17.27 -2.37 -2.37
N THR A 109 -16.85 -1.98 -3.58
CA THR A 109 -15.48 -2.11 -4.06
C THR A 109 -14.86 -0.73 -4.14
N PHE A 110 -13.98 -0.40 -3.21
CA PHE A 110 -13.18 0.82 -3.23
C PHE A 110 -11.99 0.63 -4.15
N VAL A 111 -11.76 1.58 -5.05
CA VAL A 111 -10.63 1.53 -5.97
C VAL A 111 -9.86 2.83 -5.95
N SER A 112 -8.53 2.76 -5.90
CA SER A 112 -7.67 3.94 -5.85
C SER A 112 -6.49 3.83 -6.80
N ASN A 113 -5.98 4.99 -7.24
CA ASN A 113 -4.63 5.09 -7.74
C ASN A 113 -3.62 4.73 -6.64
N HIS A 114 -2.40 4.39 -7.03
CA HIS A 114 -1.36 3.88 -6.13
C HIS A 114 -0.06 4.68 -6.25
N PRO A 115 -0.06 5.98 -5.85
CA PRO A 115 1.07 6.86 -6.11
C PRO A 115 2.32 6.52 -5.29
N LEU A 116 2.16 6.05 -4.05
CA LEU A 116 3.24 5.92 -3.07
C LEU A 116 3.63 4.47 -2.79
N GLY A 117 2.66 3.56 -2.73
CA GLY A 117 2.89 2.13 -2.54
C GLY A 117 2.86 1.65 -1.09
N GLY A 118 2.77 2.53 -0.12
CA GLY A 118 2.68 2.22 1.31
C GLY A 118 1.70 3.15 2.00
N GLU A 119 1.98 4.44 2.00
CA GLU A 119 1.21 5.46 2.72
C GLU A 119 -0.24 5.56 2.26
N ASP A 120 -0.48 5.44 0.95
CA ASP A 120 -1.82 5.40 0.38
C ASP A 120 -2.61 4.17 0.89
N GLY A 121 -1.95 3.01 1.03
CA GLY A 121 -2.54 1.83 1.65
C GLY A 121 -2.90 2.06 3.11
N VAL A 122 -1.99 2.60 3.90
CA VAL A 122 -2.19 2.91 5.32
C VAL A 122 -3.34 3.90 5.50
N ALA A 123 -3.31 5.02 4.76
CA ALA A 123 -4.29 6.08 4.90
C ALA A 123 -5.70 5.65 4.49
N LEU A 124 -5.85 5.02 3.32
CA LEU A 124 -7.17 4.59 2.85
C LEU A 124 -7.75 3.49 3.71
N GLY A 125 -6.91 2.57 4.20
CA GLY A 125 -7.38 1.56 5.13
C GLY A 125 -7.81 2.10 6.48
N ALA A 126 -7.12 3.10 7.01
CA ALA A 126 -7.54 3.77 8.24
C ALA A 126 -8.89 4.49 8.05
N ILE A 127 -9.07 5.21 6.92
CA ILE A 127 -10.33 5.92 6.61
C ILE A 127 -11.49 4.93 6.45
N ILE A 128 -11.33 3.92 5.59
CA ILE A 128 -12.37 2.93 5.29
C ILE A 128 -12.63 2.05 6.52
N GLY A 129 -11.57 1.61 7.19
CA GLY A 129 -11.69 0.77 8.37
C GLY A 129 -12.41 1.44 9.52
N ARG A 130 -12.16 2.72 9.77
CA ARG A 130 -12.90 3.51 10.76
C ARG A 130 -14.37 3.67 10.38
N HIS A 131 -14.67 3.91 9.10
CA HIS A 131 -16.04 4.14 8.65
C HIS A 131 -16.87 2.86 8.68
N TYR A 132 -16.29 1.70 8.35
CA TYR A 132 -16.98 0.41 8.26
C TYR A 132 -16.58 -0.58 9.37
N ASN A 133 -16.13 -0.12 10.54
CA ASN A 133 -15.79 -0.97 11.68
C ASN A 133 -14.87 -2.15 11.32
N SER A 134 -13.80 -1.88 10.55
CA SER A 134 -12.85 -2.88 10.05
C SER A 134 -13.42 -3.94 9.09
N LYS A 135 -14.66 -3.80 8.63
CA LYS A 135 -15.30 -4.69 7.65
C LYS A 135 -14.80 -4.44 6.22
N PHE A 136 -13.52 -4.53 5.99
CA PHE A 136 -12.95 -4.46 4.66
C PHE A 136 -11.74 -5.36 4.52
N ARG A 137 -11.35 -5.67 3.28
CA ARG A 137 -10.15 -6.44 2.97
C ARG A 137 -9.39 -5.80 1.81
N TYR A 138 -8.06 -5.90 1.90
CA TYR A 138 -7.16 -5.54 0.79
C TYR A 138 -6.87 -6.76 -0.09
N LEU A 139 -6.74 -6.54 -1.39
CA LEU A 139 -5.98 -7.44 -2.24
C LEU A 139 -4.52 -6.94 -2.31
N VAL A 140 -3.58 -7.65 -1.67
CA VAL A 140 -2.20 -7.21 -1.48
C VAL A 140 -1.18 -8.25 -1.91
N ASN A 141 0.06 -7.80 -2.13
CA ASN A 141 1.20 -8.70 -2.29
C ASN A 141 1.42 -9.52 -1.01
N ASP A 142 1.76 -10.80 -1.16
CA ASP A 142 2.00 -11.74 -0.06
C ASP A 142 3.08 -11.28 0.94
N LEU A 143 4.01 -10.43 0.53
CA LEU A 143 5.01 -9.84 1.43
C LEU A 143 4.38 -9.07 2.60
N LEU A 144 3.21 -8.45 2.39
CA LEU A 144 2.52 -7.70 3.44
C LEU A 144 1.89 -8.59 4.51
N MET A 145 1.76 -9.90 4.26
CA MET A 145 1.36 -10.88 5.27
C MET A 145 2.37 -11.03 6.40
N ASN A 146 3.62 -10.58 6.20
CA ASN A 146 4.65 -10.55 7.23
C ASN A 146 4.50 -9.37 8.21
N LEU A 147 3.50 -8.51 8.02
CA LEU A 147 3.16 -7.41 8.94
C LEU A 147 2.00 -7.87 9.84
N PRO A 148 2.25 -8.30 11.10
CA PRO A 148 1.24 -8.94 11.94
C PRO A 148 0.00 -8.06 12.16
N GLY A 149 0.19 -6.75 12.35
CA GLY A 149 -0.90 -5.80 12.53
C GLY A 149 -1.79 -5.62 11.30
N LEU A 150 -1.23 -5.78 10.09
CA LEU A 150 -1.95 -5.60 8.82
C LEU A 150 -2.57 -6.91 8.31
N ALA A 151 -1.93 -8.05 8.59
CA ALA A 151 -2.28 -9.36 8.02
C ALA A 151 -3.78 -9.72 8.13
N PRO A 152 -4.51 -9.42 9.22
CA PRO A 152 -5.94 -9.73 9.34
C PRO A 152 -6.83 -9.04 8.30
N LEU A 153 -6.38 -7.93 7.71
CA LEU A 153 -7.10 -7.20 6.67
C LEU A 153 -6.70 -7.63 5.25
N CYS A 154 -5.71 -8.51 5.10
CA CYS A 154 -5.11 -8.82 3.81
C CYS A 154 -5.65 -10.11 3.20
N ILE A 155 -5.91 -10.06 1.90
CA ILE A 155 -6.06 -11.23 1.03
C ILE A 155 -4.80 -11.27 0.15
N PRO A 156 -3.88 -12.23 0.38
CA PRO A 156 -2.62 -12.25 -0.34
C PRO A 156 -2.80 -12.60 -1.81
N ILE A 157 -2.15 -11.82 -2.66
CA ILE A 157 -2.06 -12.07 -4.09
C ILE A 157 -0.62 -12.46 -4.42
N ASN A 158 -0.40 -13.68 -4.86
CA ASN A 158 0.87 -14.08 -5.43
C ASN A 158 0.74 -14.26 -6.93
N LYS A 159 1.46 -13.44 -7.70
CA LYS A 159 1.47 -13.51 -9.17
C LYS A 159 2.46 -14.54 -9.71
N THR A 160 3.28 -15.14 -8.85
CA THR A 160 4.36 -16.07 -9.22
C THR A 160 4.35 -17.32 -8.35
N GLY A 161 4.71 -18.47 -8.95
CA GLY A 161 4.85 -19.74 -8.24
C GLY A 161 3.56 -20.55 -8.08
N ALA A 162 3.59 -21.59 -7.25
CA ALA A 162 2.46 -22.53 -7.05
C ALA A 162 1.20 -21.85 -6.48
N GLN A 163 1.35 -20.79 -5.70
CA GLN A 163 0.23 -20.04 -5.13
C GLN A 163 -0.52 -19.20 -6.17
N SER A 164 0.08 -18.92 -7.34
CA SER A 164 -0.61 -18.20 -8.42
C SER A 164 -1.86 -18.95 -8.93
N ARG A 165 -1.90 -20.27 -8.77
CA ARG A 165 -3.06 -21.11 -9.13
C ARG A 165 -4.25 -20.88 -8.21
N ASN A 166 -4.03 -20.51 -6.96
CA ASN A 166 -5.09 -20.26 -5.96
C ASN A 166 -5.59 -18.81 -5.99
N PHE A 167 -4.93 -17.91 -6.73
CA PHE A 167 -5.30 -16.50 -6.79
C PHE A 167 -6.77 -16.25 -7.15
N PRO A 168 -7.36 -16.89 -8.19
CA PRO A 168 -8.79 -16.69 -8.50
C PRO A 168 -9.70 -17.10 -7.36
N ALA A 169 -9.38 -18.21 -6.65
CA ALA A 169 -10.16 -18.69 -5.52
C ALA A 169 -10.09 -17.74 -4.32
N MET A 170 -8.91 -17.16 -4.04
CA MET A 170 -8.73 -16.20 -2.95
C MET A 170 -9.45 -14.88 -3.22
N VAL A 171 -9.38 -14.37 -4.45
CA VAL A 171 -10.17 -13.20 -4.85
C VAL A 171 -11.66 -13.48 -4.74
N LYS A 172 -12.10 -14.64 -5.22
CA LYS A 172 -13.49 -15.09 -5.10
C LYS A 172 -13.92 -15.09 -3.64
N ALA A 173 -13.21 -15.76 -2.76
CA ALA A 173 -13.51 -15.82 -1.33
C ALA A 173 -13.58 -14.43 -0.67
N GLY A 174 -12.70 -13.49 -1.08
CA GLY A 174 -12.77 -12.11 -0.63
C GLY A 174 -14.08 -11.42 -1.01
N PHE A 175 -14.51 -11.57 -2.27
CA PHE A 175 -15.77 -10.99 -2.74
C PHE A 175 -17.03 -11.71 -2.21
N GLU A 176 -16.93 -12.98 -1.84
CA GLU A 176 -18.01 -13.75 -1.16
C GLU A 176 -18.11 -13.43 0.33
N SER A 177 -17.11 -12.82 0.92
CA SER A 177 -17.13 -12.47 2.34
C SER A 177 -18.01 -11.25 2.61
N ASP A 178 -18.44 -11.10 3.88
CA ASP A 178 -19.16 -9.92 4.38
C ASP A 178 -18.20 -8.75 4.65
N ASN A 179 -17.32 -8.46 3.68
CA ASN A 179 -16.37 -7.37 3.77
C ASN A 179 -16.36 -6.53 2.49
N HIS A 180 -16.20 -5.23 2.63
CA HIS A 180 -15.86 -4.35 1.51
C HIS A 180 -14.49 -4.73 0.93
N MET A 181 -14.24 -4.39 -0.33
CA MET A 181 -12.95 -4.64 -0.97
C MET A 181 -12.23 -3.33 -1.26
N LEU A 182 -10.98 -3.21 -0.82
CA LEU A 182 -10.10 -2.10 -1.21
C LEU A 182 -9.03 -2.63 -2.17
N MET A 183 -8.99 -2.04 -3.36
CA MET A 183 -8.15 -2.50 -4.44
C MET A 183 -7.34 -1.36 -5.08
N TYR A 184 -6.14 -1.70 -5.49
CA TYR A 184 -5.26 -0.86 -6.33
C TYR A 184 -5.12 -1.55 -7.69
N PRO A 185 -6.00 -1.24 -8.68
CA PRO A 185 -6.10 -2.05 -9.89
C PRO A 185 -4.88 -2.01 -10.80
N ALA A 186 -3.99 -1.03 -10.63
CA ALA A 186 -2.69 -0.99 -11.29
C ALA A 186 -1.76 -2.13 -10.82
N GLY A 187 -1.88 -2.56 -9.55
CA GLY A 187 -1.10 -3.61 -8.92
C GLY A 187 0.38 -3.29 -8.70
N ILE A 188 0.81 -2.08 -9.01
CA ILE A 188 2.12 -1.49 -8.74
C ILE A 188 1.97 0.02 -8.57
N CYS A 189 2.95 0.66 -7.92
CA CYS A 189 2.95 2.12 -7.76
C CYS A 189 2.95 2.85 -9.11
N SER A 190 2.38 4.05 -9.11
CA SER A 190 2.36 4.95 -10.26
C SER A 190 3.75 5.11 -10.91
N ARG A 191 3.77 5.40 -12.19
CA ARG A 191 4.97 5.65 -12.99
C ARG A 191 5.03 7.10 -13.45
N LYS A 192 6.24 7.61 -13.64
CA LYS A 192 6.42 8.93 -14.25
C LYS A 192 6.83 8.74 -15.72
N LYS A 193 5.93 9.10 -16.64
CA LYS A 193 6.17 9.07 -18.08
C LYS A 193 5.85 10.46 -18.68
N ASN A 194 6.73 10.99 -19.51
CA ASN A 194 6.56 12.30 -20.16
C ASN A 194 6.19 13.43 -19.16
N GLY A 195 6.81 13.43 -17.98
CA GLY A 195 6.55 14.42 -16.93
C GLY A 195 5.31 14.14 -16.06
N VAL A 196 4.40 13.30 -16.50
CA VAL A 196 3.15 12.97 -15.79
C VAL A 196 3.34 11.75 -14.89
N ILE A 197 2.87 11.84 -13.64
CA ILE A 197 2.81 10.73 -12.70
C ILE A 197 1.40 10.15 -12.73
N ARG A 198 1.30 8.90 -13.13
CA ARG A 198 0.02 8.19 -13.27
C ARG A 198 0.26 6.69 -13.15
N ASP A 199 -0.77 5.97 -12.74
CA ASP A 199 -0.78 4.51 -12.77
C ASP A 199 -0.67 3.99 -14.21
N ILE A 200 -0.08 2.81 -14.35
CA ILE A 200 -0.23 2.01 -15.56
C ILE A 200 -1.71 1.67 -15.78
N PRO A 201 -2.10 1.22 -16.98
CA PRO A 201 -3.48 0.83 -17.23
C PRO A 201 -4.01 -0.16 -16.19
N TRP A 202 -5.18 0.14 -15.65
CA TRP A 202 -5.82 -0.66 -14.61
C TRP A 202 -6.31 -2.01 -15.15
N THR A 203 -6.20 -3.05 -14.34
CA THR A 203 -6.72 -4.37 -14.67
C THR A 203 -8.23 -4.45 -14.47
N LYS A 204 -8.89 -5.31 -15.24
CA LYS A 204 -10.37 -5.45 -15.25
C LYS A 204 -10.96 -6.20 -14.04
N THR A 205 -10.14 -6.77 -13.17
CA THR A 205 -10.60 -7.69 -12.11
C THR A 205 -11.66 -7.07 -11.22
N PHE A 206 -11.48 -5.81 -10.79
CA PHE A 206 -12.47 -5.14 -9.94
C PHE A 206 -13.81 -4.91 -10.66
N ILE A 207 -13.82 -4.59 -11.96
CA ILE A 207 -15.06 -4.46 -12.76
C ILE A 207 -15.80 -5.80 -12.82
N VAL A 208 -15.11 -6.86 -13.25
CA VAL A 208 -15.71 -8.19 -13.40
C VAL A 208 -16.30 -8.66 -12.07
N LYS A 209 -15.55 -8.50 -10.99
CA LYS A 209 -16.01 -8.94 -9.66
C LYS A 209 -17.09 -8.05 -9.08
N SER A 210 -17.06 -6.74 -9.31
CA SER A 210 -18.14 -5.84 -8.85
C SER A 210 -19.46 -6.16 -9.53
N VAL A 211 -19.46 -6.48 -10.82
CA VAL A 211 -20.67 -6.95 -11.54
C VAL A 211 -21.13 -8.32 -11.02
N GLU A 212 -20.20 -9.27 -10.89
CA GLU A 212 -20.51 -10.65 -10.42
C GLU A 212 -21.14 -10.68 -9.02
N TYR A 213 -20.68 -9.79 -8.11
CA TYR A 213 -21.13 -9.74 -6.72
C TYR A 213 -22.01 -8.53 -6.40
N HIS A 214 -22.51 -7.82 -7.41
CA HIS A 214 -23.43 -6.68 -7.29
C HIS A 214 -22.91 -5.59 -6.34
N ARG A 215 -21.60 -5.24 -6.44
CA ARG A 215 -20.95 -4.25 -5.60
C ARG A 215 -20.73 -2.96 -6.39
N ASP A 216 -21.26 -1.85 -5.89
CA ASP A 216 -20.96 -0.54 -6.47
C ASP A 216 -19.48 -0.20 -6.27
N VAL A 217 -18.90 0.52 -7.24
CA VAL A 217 -17.49 0.90 -7.22
C VAL A 217 -17.35 2.32 -6.71
N VAL A 218 -16.58 2.50 -5.64
CA VAL A 218 -16.26 3.82 -5.07
C VAL A 218 -14.88 4.26 -5.53
N PRO A 219 -14.76 5.23 -6.44
CA PRO A 219 -13.48 5.72 -6.93
C PRO A 219 -12.85 6.67 -5.91
N ILE A 220 -11.56 6.50 -5.63
CA ILE A 220 -10.80 7.33 -4.71
C ILE A 220 -9.51 7.79 -5.39
N HIS A 221 -9.20 9.08 -5.30
CA HIS A 221 -7.92 9.62 -5.69
C HIS A 221 -7.07 9.93 -4.46
N PHE A 222 -5.85 9.41 -4.43
CA PHE A 222 -4.85 9.71 -3.43
C PHE A 222 -3.74 10.59 -4.04
N SER A 223 -3.43 11.72 -3.40
CA SER A 223 -2.36 12.60 -3.84
C SER A 223 -0.99 12.10 -3.34
N GLY A 224 0.06 12.53 -3.99
CA GLY A 224 1.42 12.25 -3.56
C GLY A 224 2.30 11.78 -4.71
N GLN A 225 3.60 11.78 -4.44
CA GLN A 225 4.60 11.29 -5.39
C GLN A 225 5.85 10.83 -4.66
N ASN A 226 6.47 9.80 -5.19
CA ASN A 226 7.79 9.34 -4.80
C ASN A 226 8.90 10.25 -5.37
N SER A 227 10.13 10.03 -4.97
CA SER A 227 11.27 10.81 -5.42
C SER A 227 11.54 10.64 -6.94
N LYS A 228 12.23 11.61 -7.52
CA LYS A 228 12.72 11.50 -8.91
C LYS A 228 13.60 10.26 -9.11
N PHE A 229 14.36 9.88 -8.07
CA PHE A 229 15.19 8.69 -8.09
C PHE A 229 14.33 7.43 -8.21
N PHE A 230 13.28 7.30 -7.39
CA PHE A 230 12.35 6.17 -7.44
C PHE A 230 11.79 5.97 -8.85
N TYR A 231 11.27 7.03 -9.48
CA TYR A 231 10.70 6.92 -10.82
C TYR A 231 11.73 6.58 -11.90
N ARG A 232 12.97 7.10 -11.81
CA ARG A 232 14.05 6.73 -12.73
C ARG A 232 14.40 5.26 -12.60
N LEU A 233 14.52 4.78 -11.35
CA LEU A 233 14.82 3.39 -11.06
C LEU A 233 13.68 2.46 -11.49
N ALA A 234 12.42 2.84 -11.25
CA ALA A 234 11.25 2.09 -11.69
C ALA A 234 11.21 1.96 -13.22
N ASN A 235 11.38 3.07 -13.93
CA ASN A 235 11.40 3.07 -15.39
C ASN A 235 12.58 2.27 -15.97
N PHE A 236 13.75 2.32 -15.31
CA PHE A 236 14.90 1.49 -15.68
C PHE A 236 14.60 0.00 -15.48
N SER A 237 14.02 -0.35 -14.32
CA SER A 237 13.63 -1.73 -14.00
C SER A 237 12.61 -2.26 -15.02
N ASP A 238 11.56 -1.50 -15.30
CA ASP A 238 10.51 -1.90 -16.25
C ASP A 238 11.07 -2.16 -17.67
N ARG A 239 12.19 -1.51 -18.03
CA ARG A 239 12.80 -1.63 -19.36
C ARG A 239 13.85 -2.73 -19.46
N PHE A 240 14.64 -2.95 -18.41
CA PHE A 240 15.86 -3.75 -18.48
C PHE A 240 15.90 -4.94 -17.54
N LEU A 241 15.01 -5.03 -16.54
CA LEU A 241 15.06 -6.06 -15.51
C LEU A 241 13.77 -6.90 -15.50
N PRO A 242 13.86 -8.19 -15.16
CA PRO A 242 12.68 -9.05 -15.02
C PRO A 242 11.92 -8.81 -13.70
N PHE A 243 12.40 -7.89 -12.84
CA PHE A 243 11.81 -7.55 -11.54
C PHE A 243 11.88 -6.06 -11.28
N ASN A 244 10.96 -5.55 -10.48
CA ASN A 244 10.89 -4.14 -10.13
C ASN A 244 11.85 -3.80 -8.96
N LEU A 245 13.06 -3.35 -9.30
CA LEU A 245 14.08 -2.95 -8.31
C LEU A 245 13.64 -1.78 -7.42
N ALA A 246 12.77 -0.89 -7.94
CA ALA A 246 12.29 0.26 -7.17
C ALA A 246 11.48 -0.16 -5.93
N MET A 247 10.89 -1.37 -5.91
CA MET A 247 10.17 -1.87 -4.74
C MET A 247 11.05 -1.96 -3.48
N LEU A 248 12.35 -2.17 -3.64
CA LEU A 248 13.30 -2.20 -2.50
C LEU A 248 13.40 -0.84 -1.79
N PHE A 249 13.06 0.23 -2.47
CA PHE A 249 13.13 1.60 -1.96
C PHE A 249 11.79 2.14 -1.44
N LEU A 250 10.71 1.35 -1.47
CA LEU A 250 9.40 1.85 -1.02
C LEU A 250 9.41 2.28 0.45
N VAL A 251 10.09 1.52 1.32
CA VAL A 251 10.22 1.89 2.73
C VAL A 251 11.03 3.18 2.89
N ASP A 252 12.13 3.32 2.14
CA ASP A 252 12.95 4.55 2.14
C ASP A 252 12.15 5.77 1.61
N GLU A 253 11.32 5.60 0.58
CA GLU A 253 10.42 6.64 0.10
C GLU A 253 9.37 7.02 1.15
N MET A 254 8.81 6.04 1.86
CA MET A 254 7.85 6.26 2.95
C MET A 254 8.49 7.09 4.08
N TYR A 255 9.71 6.78 4.50
CA TYR A 255 10.42 7.59 5.50
C TYR A 255 10.75 9.02 5.03
N LYS A 256 10.98 9.23 3.72
CA LYS A 256 11.13 10.58 3.12
C LYS A 256 9.83 11.38 3.15
N ASN A 257 8.72 10.72 3.30
CA ASN A 257 7.37 11.31 3.32
C ASN A 257 6.84 11.55 4.73
N VAL A 258 7.56 11.17 5.79
CA VAL A 258 7.16 11.42 7.19
C VAL A 258 6.84 12.91 7.40
N GLY A 259 5.71 13.18 8.05
CA GLY A 259 5.21 14.53 8.35
C GLY A 259 4.59 15.26 7.15
N LYS A 260 4.33 14.57 6.04
CA LYS A 260 3.67 15.17 4.87
C LYS A 260 2.16 15.17 4.98
N THR A 261 1.56 16.12 4.27
CA THR A 261 0.12 16.22 4.08
C THR A 261 -0.26 15.57 2.74
N PHE A 262 -1.29 14.74 2.77
CA PHE A 262 -1.87 14.08 1.61
C PHE A 262 -3.34 14.44 1.45
N GLU A 263 -3.76 14.67 0.22
CA GLU A 263 -5.16 14.88 -0.12
C GLU A 263 -5.77 13.55 -0.58
N VAL A 264 -6.93 13.22 -0.02
CA VAL A 264 -7.76 12.07 -0.41
C VAL A 264 -9.07 12.61 -0.94
N LYS A 265 -9.43 12.26 -2.17
CA LYS A 265 -10.71 12.65 -2.76
C LYS A 265 -11.55 11.41 -3.03
N ILE A 266 -12.74 11.37 -2.46
CA ILE A 266 -13.67 10.26 -2.58
C ILE A 266 -14.76 10.69 -3.58
N GLY A 267 -14.87 9.95 -4.67
CA GLY A 267 -15.89 10.17 -5.69
C GLY A 267 -17.20 9.48 -5.33
N LYS A 268 -18.26 9.84 -6.07
CA LYS A 268 -19.56 9.19 -5.90
C LYS A 268 -19.51 7.73 -6.29
N PRO A 269 -20.20 6.83 -5.58
CA PRO A 269 -20.32 5.44 -5.96
C PRO A 269 -20.85 5.28 -7.38
N ILE A 270 -20.24 4.43 -8.17
CA ILE A 270 -20.66 4.05 -9.52
C ILE A 270 -21.46 2.76 -9.38
N PRO A 271 -22.78 2.76 -9.67
CA PRO A 271 -23.59 1.54 -9.60
C PRO A 271 -23.02 0.42 -10.47
N TRP A 272 -22.98 -0.80 -9.98
CA TRP A 272 -22.44 -1.94 -10.71
C TRP A 272 -23.17 -2.20 -12.04
N GLN A 273 -24.46 -1.83 -12.15
CA GLN A 273 -25.27 -1.92 -13.38
C GLN A 273 -24.74 -1.01 -14.49
N THR A 274 -23.96 0.02 -14.16
CA THR A 274 -23.30 0.90 -15.14
C THR A 274 -22.34 0.10 -16.04
N PHE A 275 -21.75 -0.96 -15.51
CA PHE A 275 -20.75 -1.78 -16.22
C PHE A 275 -21.43 -2.84 -17.09
N ASP A 276 -22.18 -2.40 -18.06
CA ASP A 276 -22.94 -3.23 -18.97
C ASP A 276 -22.11 -3.72 -20.18
N LYS A 277 -22.78 -4.29 -21.17
CA LYS A 277 -22.15 -4.84 -22.40
C LYS A 277 -21.79 -3.78 -23.44
N SER A 278 -22.04 -2.49 -23.20
CA SER A 278 -21.70 -1.40 -24.14
C SER A 278 -20.19 -1.19 -24.27
N LYS A 279 -19.42 -1.63 -23.27
CA LYS A 279 -17.97 -1.59 -23.25
C LYS A 279 -17.40 -2.91 -22.74
N THR A 280 -16.18 -3.21 -23.15
CA THR A 280 -15.42 -4.32 -22.55
C THR A 280 -15.05 -4.02 -21.09
N PRO A 281 -14.83 -5.03 -20.24
CA PRO A 281 -14.37 -4.82 -18.87
C PRO A 281 -13.05 -4.01 -18.76
N MET A 282 -12.19 -4.03 -19.78
CA MET A 282 -10.97 -3.21 -19.82
C MET A 282 -11.28 -1.74 -20.10
N GLU A 283 -12.22 -1.46 -20.99
CA GLU A 283 -12.67 -0.09 -21.28
C GLU A 283 -13.38 0.51 -20.06
N TRP A 284 -14.18 -0.30 -19.35
CA TRP A 284 -14.77 0.11 -18.09
C TRP A 284 -13.71 0.39 -17.00
N ALA A 285 -12.67 -0.44 -16.91
CA ALA A 285 -11.56 -0.20 -15.99
C ALA A 285 -10.83 1.11 -16.32
N LYS A 286 -10.63 1.40 -17.61
CA LYS A 286 -10.07 2.69 -18.05
C LYS A 286 -11.01 3.86 -17.70
N PHE A 287 -12.31 3.72 -17.92
CA PHE A 287 -13.30 4.74 -17.55
C PHE A 287 -13.21 5.08 -16.06
N VAL A 288 -13.19 4.07 -15.17
CA VAL A 288 -13.08 4.30 -13.72
C VAL A 288 -11.72 4.92 -13.35
N GLN A 289 -10.63 4.46 -14.01
CA GLN A 289 -9.32 5.08 -13.84
C GLN A 289 -9.36 6.57 -14.20
N ASP A 290 -9.98 6.94 -15.31
CA ASP A 290 -10.09 8.32 -15.73
C ASP A 290 -10.97 9.14 -14.77
N GLN A 291 -12.05 8.55 -14.22
CA GLN A 291 -12.86 9.19 -13.17
C GLN A 291 -12.01 9.47 -11.90
N VAL A 292 -11.19 8.53 -11.44
CA VAL A 292 -10.30 8.73 -10.29
C VAL A 292 -9.36 9.91 -10.52
N TYR A 293 -8.76 10.01 -11.71
CA TYR A 293 -7.83 11.10 -12.02
C TYR A 293 -8.51 12.43 -12.37
N SER A 294 -9.82 12.47 -12.47
CA SER A 294 -10.62 13.71 -12.65
C SER A 294 -11.14 14.28 -11.33
N LEU A 295 -11.05 13.52 -10.23
CA LEU A 295 -11.36 14.01 -8.88
C LEU A 295 -10.37 15.09 -8.45
#